data_eaf86111c773cee47a48cc972ff75d10
#
_entry.id   eaf86111c773cee47a48cc972ff75d10
#
_cell.length_a   1.000
_cell.length_b   1.000
_cell.length_c   1.000
_cell.angle_alpha   90.00
_cell.angle_beta   90.00
_cell.angle_gamma   90.00
#
_symmetry.space_group_name_H-M   'P 1'
#
loop_
_entity.id
_entity.type
_entity.pdbx_description
1 polymer ?
#
loop_
_entity_poly.entity_id
_entity_poly.type
_entity_poly.pdbx_seq_one_letter_code
_entity_poly.pdbx_strand_id
1 'polypeptide(L)'
;MAKKSKIVREKKLLRNVQKYAQKRAELKSIISNLNTSIEEREAAVNKLDKLPKSSSAIRIRNRCFITGRPRGVLSRFMLSRLSFREMALNGEIPGITKASW
;
A
#
# COMPACT_ATOMS: atom_id res chain seq x y z
N MET A 1 11.00 10.79 13.18
CA MET A 1 9.98 11.16 12.21
C MET A 1 10.47 10.96 10.77
N ALA A 2 9.61 10.58 9.90
CA ALA A 2 9.93 10.49 8.47
C ALA A 2 9.99 11.88 7.84
N LYS A 3 10.86 12.05 6.85
CA LYS A 3 10.92 13.30 6.09
C LYS A 3 9.63 13.53 5.31
N LYS A 4 9.22 14.78 5.15
CA LYS A 4 8.03 15.17 4.35
C LYS A 4 8.09 14.64 2.92
N SER A 5 9.28 14.61 2.32
CA SER A 5 9.49 14.09 0.96
C SER A 5 9.10 12.61 0.86
N LYS A 6 9.35 11.81 1.87
CA LYS A 6 8.98 10.40 1.90
C LYS A 6 7.47 10.20 2.00
N ILE A 7 6.80 11.03 2.79
CA ILE A 7 5.34 11.01 2.92
C ILE A 7 4.67 11.39 1.60
N VAL A 8 5.15 12.44 0.94
CA VAL A 8 4.65 12.90 -0.36
C VAL A 8 4.86 11.83 -1.43
N ARG A 9 6.03 11.19 -1.44
CA ARG A 9 6.34 10.09 -2.36
C ARG A 9 5.37 8.92 -2.18
N GLU A 10 5.04 8.58 -0.94
CA GLU A 10 4.08 7.50 -0.65
C GLU A 10 2.68 7.84 -1.16
N LYS A 11 2.23 9.09 -1.00
CA LYS A 11 0.95 9.54 -1.55
C LYS A 11 0.91 9.45 -3.08
N LYS A 12 1.98 9.84 -3.75
CA LYS A 12 2.10 9.71 -5.21
C LYS A 12 2.05 8.24 -5.64
N LEU A 13 2.72 7.36 -4.90
CA LEU A 13 2.71 5.93 -5.14
C LEU A 13 1.29 5.37 -5.05
N LEU A 14 0.55 5.73 -4.01
CA LEU A 14 -0.85 5.32 -3.83
C LEU A 14 -1.73 5.76 -5.00
N ARG A 15 -1.58 7.01 -5.46
CA ARG A 15 -2.30 7.53 -6.62
C ARG A 15 -2.01 6.73 -7.89
N ASN A 16 -0.74 6.43 -8.14
CA ASN A 16 -0.33 5.64 -9.30
C ASN A 16 -0.87 4.21 -9.24
N VAL A 17 -0.84 3.59 -8.07
CA VAL A 17 -1.41 2.26 -7.87
C VAL A 17 -2.90 2.25 -8.18
N GLN A 18 -3.65 3.22 -7.71
CA GLN A 18 -5.08 3.35 -7.98
C GLN A 18 -5.35 3.61 -9.48
N LYS A 19 -4.56 4.47 -10.10
CA LYS A 19 -4.70 4.83 -11.51
C LYS A 19 -4.52 3.62 -12.44
N TYR A 20 -3.55 2.77 -12.14
CA TYR A 20 -3.22 1.62 -12.99
C TYR A 20 -3.79 0.29 -12.49
N ALA A 21 -4.57 0.29 -11.40
CA ALA A 21 -5.09 -0.94 -10.79
C ALA A 21 -5.93 -1.77 -11.75
N GLN A 22 -6.88 -1.15 -12.43
CA GLN A 22 -7.76 -1.83 -13.40
C GLN A 22 -6.96 -2.36 -14.59
N LYS A 23 -6.08 -1.55 -15.16
CA LYS A 23 -5.25 -1.93 -16.30
C LYS A 23 -4.33 -3.12 -15.97
N ARG A 24 -3.72 -3.11 -14.78
CA ARG A 24 -2.91 -4.23 -14.30
C ARG A 24 -3.74 -5.49 -14.09
N ALA A 25 -4.94 -5.36 -13.52
CA ALA A 25 -5.83 -6.50 -13.30
C ALA A 25 -6.25 -7.15 -14.63
N GLU A 26 -6.59 -6.35 -15.63
CA GLU A 26 -6.93 -6.84 -16.97
C GLU A 26 -5.77 -7.60 -17.62
N LEU A 27 -4.56 -7.03 -17.56
CA LEU A 27 -3.36 -7.67 -18.13
C LEU A 27 -3.02 -8.97 -17.41
N LYS A 28 -3.12 -9.00 -16.08
CA LYS A 28 -2.89 -10.21 -15.28
C LYS A 28 -3.93 -11.30 -15.58
N SER A 29 -5.19 -10.93 -15.79
CA SER A 29 -6.23 -11.89 -16.15
C SER A 29 -5.97 -12.53 -17.52
N ILE A 30 -5.49 -11.76 -18.49
CA ILE A 30 -5.09 -12.27 -19.81
C ILE A 30 -3.91 -13.25 -19.66
N ILE A 31 -2.91 -12.90 -18.86
CA ILE A 31 -1.73 -13.75 -18.65
C ILE A 31 -2.10 -15.08 -17.98
N SER A 32 -2.99 -15.06 -16.99
CA SER A 32 -3.40 -16.25 -16.23
C SER A 32 -4.46 -17.09 -16.93
N ASN A 33 -5.10 -16.60 -17.97
CA ASN A 33 -6.14 -17.32 -18.69
C ASN A 33 -5.52 -18.43 -19.55
N LEU A 34 -5.94 -19.66 -19.33
CA LEU A 34 -5.46 -20.84 -20.07
C LEU A 34 -5.90 -20.88 -21.54
N ASN A 35 -7.01 -20.20 -21.86
CA ASN A 35 -7.55 -20.16 -23.23
C ASN A 35 -6.92 -19.08 -24.11
N THR A 36 -6.05 -18.26 -23.54
CA THR A 36 -5.35 -17.18 -24.28
C THR A 36 -4.22 -17.77 -25.11
N SER A 37 -4.05 -17.30 -26.36
CA SER A 37 -2.93 -17.70 -27.20
C SER A 37 -1.59 -17.23 -26.60
N ILE A 38 -0.50 -17.89 -27.00
CA ILE A 38 0.85 -17.55 -26.55
C ILE A 38 1.20 -16.12 -26.99
N GLU A 39 0.83 -15.72 -28.21
CA GLU A 39 1.10 -14.39 -28.74
C GLU A 39 0.41 -13.28 -27.94
N GLU A 40 -0.88 -13.47 -27.63
CA GLU A 40 -1.63 -12.53 -26.79
C GLU A 40 -1.06 -12.44 -25.37
N ARG A 41 -0.64 -13.56 -24.83
CA ARG A 41 -0.03 -13.62 -23.49
C ARG A 41 1.30 -12.86 -23.44
N GLU A 42 2.16 -13.05 -24.43
CA GLU A 42 3.42 -12.32 -24.56
C GLU A 42 3.19 -10.82 -24.72
N ALA A 43 2.22 -10.42 -25.54
CA ALA A 43 1.84 -9.02 -25.69
C ALA A 43 1.37 -8.40 -24.36
N ALA A 44 0.59 -9.13 -23.59
CA ALA A 44 0.12 -8.68 -22.26
C ALA A 44 1.28 -8.54 -21.27
N VAL A 45 2.23 -9.47 -21.25
CA VAL A 45 3.43 -9.40 -20.40
C VAL A 45 4.27 -8.18 -20.76
N ASN A 46 4.48 -7.91 -22.04
CA ASN A 46 5.24 -6.75 -22.51
C ASN A 46 4.58 -5.43 -22.11
N LYS A 47 3.25 -5.34 -22.22
CA LYS A 47 2.48 -4.17 -21.78
C LYS A 47 2.59 -3.96 -20.26
N LEU A 48 2.52 -5.05 -19.50
CA LEU A 48 2.66 -5.00 -18.04
C LEU A 48 4.05 -4.50 -17.63
N ASP A 49 5.10 -4.97 -18.29
CA ASP A 49 6.49 -4.54 -18.03
C ASP A 49 6.73 -3.07 -18.35
N LYS A 50 6.02 -2.52 -19.32
CA LYS A 50 6.13 -1.10 -19.69
C LYS A 50 5.43 -0.16 -18.72
N LEU A 51 4.56 -0.66 -17.85
CA LEU A 51 3.91 0.18 -16.85
C LEU A 51 4.91 0.71 -15.83
N PRO A 52 4.68 1.91 -15.25
CA PRO A 52 5.58 2.46 -14.25
C PRO A 52 5.74 1.53 -13.05
N LYS A 53 6.95 1.42 -12.51
CA LYS A 53 7.23 0.63 -11.30
C LYS A 53 6.40 1.11 -10.11
N SER A 54 6.16 2.42 -10.02
CA SER A 54 5.34 3.02 -8.96
C SER A 54 3.86 2.63 -9.01
N SER A 55 3.41 2.00 -10.09
CA SER A 55 2.03 1.48 -10.20
C SER A 55 1.84 0.11 -9.54
N SER A 56 2.90 -0.52 -9.08
CA SER A 56 2.83 -1.83 -8.42
C SER A 56 2.40 -1.71 -6.97
N ALA A 57 1.33 -2.41 -6.60
CA ALA A 57 0.78 -2.39 -5.25
C ALA A 57 1.74 -2.98 -4.20
N ILE A 58 2.66 -3.85 -4.59
CA ILE A 58 3.63 -4.46 -3.66
C ILE A 58 4.64 -3.46 -3.11
N ARG A 59 4.77 -2.29 -3.75
CA ARG A 59 5.66 -1.23 -3.30
C ARG A 59 5.05 -0.32 -2.25
N ILE A 60 3.74 -0.44 -2.02
CA ILE A 60 3.05 0.32 -0.98
C ILE A 60 3.56 -0.14 0.39
N ARG A 61 3.85 0.84 1.26
CA ARG A 61 4.24 0.57 2.63
C ARG A 61 3.31 1.28 3.59
N ASN A 62 2.84 0.56 4.59
CA ASN A 62 2.04 1.16 5.65
C ASN A 62 2.91 2.11 6.47
N ARG A 63 2.42 3.32 6.64
CA ARG A 63 3.08 4.36 7.43
C ARG A 63 2.12 4.91 8.47
N CYS A 64 2.68 5.38 9.58
CA CYS A 64 1.89 6.06 10.59
C CYS A 64 1.18 7.27 9.98
N PHE A 65 -0.10 7.37 10.20
CA PHE A 65 -0.93 8.47 9.70
C PHE A 65 -0.46 9.84 10.22
N ILE A 66 0.04 9.89 11.45
CA ILE A 66 0.45 11.13 12.11
C ILE A 66 1.92 11.48 11.82
N THR A 67 2.83 10.51 12.02
CA THR A 67 4.29 10.76 11.97
C THR A 67 4.95 10.34 10.65
N GLY A 68 4.30 9.46 9.89
CA GLY A 68 4.86 8.90 8.66
C GLY A 68 5.88 7.78 8.90
N ARG A 69 6.05 7.32 10.13
CA ARG A 69 7.00 6.25 10.47
C ARG A 69 6.66 4.97 9.69
N PRO A 70 7.65 4.35 8.98
CA PRO A 70 7.39 3.14 8.18
C PRO A 70 7.49 1.82 8.96
N ARG A 71 8.01 1.84 10.17
CA ARG A 71 8.21 0.65 11.01
C ARG A 71 7.35 0.69 12.25
N GLY A 72 6.99 -0.50 12.75
CA GLY A 72 6.18 -0.62 13.96
C GLY A 72 4.79 0.00 13.81
N VAL A 73 4.20 -0.12 12.63
CA VAL A 73 2.88 0.43 12.32
C VAL A 73 1.83 -0.66 12.50
N LEU A 74 0.80 -0.35 13.30
CA LEU A 74 -0.36 -1.22 13.46
C LEU A 74 -1.29 -0.99 12.27
N SER A 75 -1.39 -1.95 11.38
CA SER A 75 -2.16 -1.81 10.13
C SER A 75 -3.63 -1.54 10.37
N ARG A 76 -4.18 -2.06 11.45
CA ARG A 76 -5.59 -1.87 11.82
C ARG A 76 -5.93 -0.40 12.09
N PHE A 77 -5.00 0.34 12.69
CA PHE A 77 -5.18 1.75 13.07
C PHE A 77 -4.38 2.71 12.19
N MET A 78 -3.44 2.18 11.41
CA MET A 78 -2.48 2.97 10.62
C MET A 78 -1.72 3.98 11.48
N LEU A 79 -1.35 3.56 12.68
CA LEU A 79 -0.59 4.34 13.65
C LEU A 79 0.67 3.57 14.05
N SER A 80 1.76 4.30 14.29
CA SER A 80 2.96 3.69 14.88
C SER A 80 2.67 3.26 16.32
N ARG A 81 3.42 2.30 16.81
CA ARG A 81 3.29 1.83 18.21
C ARG A 81 3.38 2.97 19.22
N LEU A 82 4.19 3.98 18.94
CA LEU A 82 4.36 5.16 19.80
C LEU A 82 3.13 6.06 19.80
N SER A 83 2.65 6.43 18.60
CA SER A 83 1.44 7.24 18.46
C SER A 83 0.21 6.53 18.97
N PHE A 84 0.11 5.23 18.71
CA PHE A 84 -1.00 4.40 19.22
C PHE A 84 -1.05 4.43 20.75
N ARG A 85 0.10 4.23 21.40
CA ARG A 85 0.17 4.26 22.86
C ARG A 85 -0.26 5.61 23.44
N GLU A 86 0.25 6.70 22.88
CA GLU A 86 -0.10 8.06 23.31
C GLU A 86 -1.60 8.33 23.17
N MET A 87 -2.18 8.01 22.03
CA MET A 87 -3.61 8.21 21.77
C MET A 87 -4.49 7.32 22.64
N ALA A 88 -4.06 6.07 22.87
CA ALA A 88 -4.79 5.14 23.73
C ALA A 88 -4.83 5.60 25.18
N LEU A 89 -3.69 6.09 25.69
CA LEU A 89 -3.60 6.63 27.05
C LEU A 89 -4.43 7.90 27.23
N ASN A 90 -4.58 8.71 26.18
CA ASN A 90 -5.41 9.91 26.19
C ASN A 90 -6.90 9.62 25.98
N GLY A 91 -7.29 8.34 25.78
CA GLY A 91 -8.68 7.94 25.55
C GLY A 91 -9.20 8.30 24.17
N GLU A 92 -8.35 8.61 23.21
CA GLU A 92 -8.75 9.00 21.85
C GLU A 92 -9.14 7.83 20.97
N ILE A 93 -8.78 6.61 21.34
CA ILE A 93 -9.09 5.38 20.61
C ILE A 93 -10.19 4.61 21.37
N PRO A 94 -11.43 4.56 20.84
CA PRO A 94 -12.52 3.88 21.55
C PRO A 94 -12.29 2.37 21.63
N GLY A 95 -12.71 1.77 22.74
CA GLY A 95 -12.63 0.32 22.96
C GLY A 95 -11.25 -0.21 23.33
N ILE A 96 -10.25 0.65 23.47
CA ILE A 96 -8.89 0.27 23.84
C ILE A 96 -8.65 0.61 25.30
N THR A 97 -8.24 -0.39 26.07
CA THR A 97 -7.86 -0.24 27.47
C THR A 97 -6.47 -0.82 27.70
N LYS A 98 -5.78 -0.32 28.75
CA LYS A 98 -4.48 -0.84 29.13
C LYS A 98 -4.66 -2.25 29.72
N ALA A 99 -3.89 -3.20 29.19
CA ALA A 99 -3.89 -4.56 29.71
C ALA A 99 -3.28 -4.58 31.13
N SER A 100 -3.96 -5.28 32.03
CA SER A 100 -3.52 -5.47 33.41
C SER A 100 -3.64 -6.94 33.77
N TRP A 101 -2.58 -7.70 33.55
CA TRP A 101 -2.49 -9.09 33.95
C TRP A 101 -1.21 -9.40 34.73
#